data_11b094ecd017b6908d02c7376e4cf7e4
#
_entry.id   11b094ecd017b6908d02c7376e4cf7e4
#
_cell.length_a   1.000
_cell.length_b   1.000
_cell.length_c   1.000
_cell.angle_alpha   90.00
_cell.angle_beta   90.00
_cell.angle_gamma   90.00
#
_symmetry.space_group_name_H-M   'P 1'
#
loop_
_entity.id
_entity.type
_entity.pdbx_description
1 polymer ?
#
loop_
_entity_poly.entity_id
_entity_poly.type
_entity_poly.pdbx_seq_one_letter_code
_entity_poly.pdbx_strand_id
1 'polypeptide(L)'
;MNRLDWQPRGLWYAAEGMPAEVWKDSLNKNPAAQYVSGPFDIVPLNDRDTLEYGGYTLRCIVTPGHTPGHMCLYIPEEKLLFSGDHVLFDITPNICAVAPGDDMLGEYLSSLEKIRKLDIAVTLPAHRGTGKVDVYSRIDALEAHHQKRLEEVLDIVRRSDGINAYTLTGLMRWNIRAKSWEDFPAGQKWFAMGEALAHIYRLCVLGKVRRQLLDDGHVVYHAV
;
A
#
# COMPACT_ATOMS: atom_id res chain seq x y z
N MET A 1 -9.99 12.20 18.09
CA MET A 1 -8.68 12.21 17.39
C MET A 1 -8.86 13.03 16.11
N ASN A 2 -8.08 14.09 15.91
CA ASN A 2 -8.24 14.93 14.71
C ASN A 2 -7.77 14.09 13.51
N ARG A 3 -8.67 13.72 12.59
CA ARG A 3 -8.40 12.83 11.46
C ARG A 3 -7.33 13.37 10.46
N LEU A 4 -6.90 14.60 10.66
CA LEU A 4 -5.87 15.28 9.86
C LEU A 4 -4.51 15.37 10.57
N ASP A 5 -4.36 14.80 11.76
CA ASP A 5 -3.07 14.79 12.45
C ASP A 5 -2.17 13.67 11.94
N TRP A 6 -1.27 14.03 11.04
CA TRP A 6 -0.25 13.14 10.49
C TRP A 6 1.05 13.10 11.31
N GLN A 7 1.14 13.89 12.41
CA GLN A 7 2.34 13.92 13.25
C GLN A 7 2.70 12.54 13.83
N PRO A 8 1.76 11.71 14.33
CA PRO A 8 2.10 10.38 14.84
C PRO A 8 2.81 9.50 13.79
N ARG A 9 2.37 9.60 12.52
CA ARG A 9 3.04 8.89 11.41
C ARG A 9 4.42 9.45 11.13
N GLY A 10 4.61 10.76 11.21
CA GLY A 10 5.92 11.40 11.06
C GLY A 10 6.89 10.96 12.16
N LEU A 11 6.45 10.87 13.42
CA LEU A 11 7.25 10.35 14.54
C LEU A 11 7.59 8.87 14.36
N TRP A 12 6.65 8.07 13.91
CA TRP A 12 6.93 6.67 13.55
C TRP A 12 7.99 6.57 12.45
N TYR A 13 7.86 7.34 11.37
CA TYR A 13 8.84 7.35 10.29
C TYR A 13 10.21 7.86 10.75
N ALA A 14 10.27 8.78 11.73
CA ALA A 14 11.51 9.20 12.36
C ALA A 14 12.18 8.04 13.11
N ALA A 15 11.43 7.26 13.88
CA ALA A 15 11.95 6.06 14.54
C ALA A 15 12.48 5.01 13.53
N GLU A 16 11.90 4.96 12.34
CA GLU A 16 12.33 4.12 11.22
C GLU A 16 13.47 4.74 10.39
N GLY A 17 14.07 5.87 10.85
CA GLY A 17 15.26 6.49 10.29
C GLY A 17 15.01 7.67 9.34
N MET A 18 13.76 8.12 9.11
CA MET A 18 13.50 9.27 8.25
C MET A 18 13.94 10.58 8.91
N PRO A 19 14.80 11.40 8.25
CA PRO A 19 15.24 12.68 8.79
C PRO A 19 14.09 13.65 9.07
N ALA A 20 14.25 14.46 10.15
CA ALA A 20 13.18 15.34 10.62
C ALA A 20 12.75 16.38 9.57
N GLU A 21 13.68 16.91 8.80
CA GLU A 21 13.43 17.86 7.71
C GLU A 21 12.58 17.21 6.59
N VAL A 22 12.77 15.91 6.31
CA VAL A 22 12.05 15.21 5.25
C VAL A 22 10.60 14.97 5.64
N TRP A 23 10.35 14.39 6.83
CA TRP A 23 8.98 14.09 7.22
C TRP A 23 8.16 15.37 7.53
N LYS A 24 8.77 16.41 8.10
CA LYS A 24 8.11 17.70 8.33
C LYS A 24 7.74 18.39 7.02
N ASP A 25 8.64 18.40 6.02
CA ASP A 25 8.36 18.95 4.70
C ASP A 25 7.23 18.17 3.99
N SER A 26 7.22 16.83 4.13
CA SER A 26 6.15 15.97 3.61
C SER A 26 4.78 16.31 4.19
N LEU A 27 4.70 16.59 5.50
CA LEU A 27 3.45 16.98 6.15
C LEU A 27 2.96 18.35 5.66
N ASN A 28 3.85 19.33 5.58
CA ASN A 28 3.53 20.68 5.16
C ASN A 28 3.04 20.78 3.71
N LYS A 29 3.52 19.88 2.85
CA LYS A 29 3.21 19.83 1.41
C LYS A 29 2.25 18.70 1.04
N ASN A 30 1.57 18.09 2.01
CA ASN A 30 0.66 16.97 1.75
C ASN A 30 -0.52 17.42 0.91
N PRO A 31 -0.63 17.03 -0.38
CA PRO A 31 -1.73 17.46 -1.24
C PRO A 31 -3.07 16.91 -0.77
N ALA A 32 -3.10 15.76 -0.10
CA ALA A 32 -4.34 15.16 0.40
C ALA A 32 -5.04 16.04 1.44
N ALA A 33 -4.29 16.85 2.20
CA ALA A 33 -4.87 17.78 3.18
C ALA A 33 -5.79 18.83 2.56
N GLN A 34 -5.62 19.14 1.26
CA GLN A 34 -6.43 20.11 0.53
C GLN A 34 -7.77 19.53 0.04
N TYR A 35 -7.88 18.20 -0.02
CA TYR A 35 -9.04 17.49 -0.58
C TYR A 35 -9.86 16.74 0.47
N VAL A 36 -9.50 16.85 1.74
CA VAL A 36 -10.23 16.19 2.83
C VAL A 36 -11.30 17.14 3.35
N SER A 37 -12.57 16.72 3.25
CA SER A 37 -13.69 17.41 3.89
C SER A 37 -13.73 17.15 5.40
N GLY A 38 -14.50 17.99 6.11
CA GLY A 38 -14.82 17.76 7.51
C GLY A 38 -15.59 16.44 7.75
N PRO A 39 -15.90 16.10 9.01
CA PRO A 39 -16.70 14.94 9.34
C PRO A 39 -18.08 15.00 8.66
N PHE A 40 -18.57 13.88 8.19
CA PHE A 40 -19.92 13.70 7.67
C PHE A 40 -20.45 12.34 8.14
N ASP A 41 -21.77 12.20 8.14
CA ASP A 41 -22.43 10.96 8.49
C ASP A 41 -22.17 9.90 7.41
N ILE A 42 -21.82 8.70 7.85
CA ILE A 42 -21.55 7.56 6.98
C ILE A 42 -22.41 6.36 7.39
N VAL A 43 -22.82 5.59 6.42
CA VAL A 43 -23.36 4.24 6.64
C VAL A 43 -22.22 3.25 6.36
N PRO A 44 -21.71 2.52 7.37
CA PRO A 44 -20.65 1.56 7.17
C PRO A 44 -21.18 0.37 6.35
N LEU A 45 -20.35 -0.13 5.45
CA LEU A 45 -20.59 -1.34 4.67
C LEU A 45 -19.59 -2.43 5.10
N ASN A 46 -20.06 -3.68 5.09
CA ASN A 46 -19.27 -4.85 5.43
C ASN A 46 -19.06 -5.75 4.22
N ASP A 47 -18.18 -6.74 4.37
CA ASP A 47 -17.99 -7.78 3.36
C ASP A 47 -19.33 -8.53 3.14
N ARG A 48 -19.71 -8.71 1.87
CA ARG A 48 -20.94 -9.34 1.41
C ARG A 48 -22.22 -8.53 1.58
N ASP A 49 -22.19 -7.32 2.10
CA ASP A 49 -23.34 -6.42 2.00
C ASP A 49 -23.72 -6.21 0.54
N THR A 50 -24.99 -5.88 0.29
CA THR A 50 -25.49 -5.59 -1.04
C THR A 50 -26.07 -4.19 -1.11
N LEU A 51 -25.88 -3.53 -2.24
CA LEU A 51 -26.44 -2.22 -2.56
C LEU A 51 -27.33 -2.38 -3.80
N GLU A 52 -28.55 -1.87 -3.73
CA GLU A 52 -29.45 -1.79 -4.89
C GLU A 52 -29.31 -0.40 -5.53
N TYR A 53 -28.85 -0.35 -6.77
CA TYR A 53 -28.70 0.92 -7.49
C TYR A 53 -28.92 0.74 -8.99
N GLY A 54 -29.77 1.58 -9.59
CA GLY A 54 -30.02 1.60 -11.04
C GLY A 54 -30.56 0.29 -11.61
N GLY A 55 -31.22 -0.53 -10.80
CA GLY A 55 -31.71 -1.87 -11.21
C GLY A 55 -30.67 -2.99 -11.10
N TYR A 56 -29.50 -2.71 -10.56
CA TYR A 56 -28.44 -3.69 -10.32
C TYR A 56 -28.26 -3.96 -8.83
N THR A 57 -27.91 -5.20 -8.49
CA THR A 57 -27.46 -5.61 -7.16
C THR A 57 -25.94 -5.62 -7.13
N LEU A 58 -25.33 -4.68 -6.38
CA LEU A 58 -23.88 -4.60 -6.21
C LEU A 58 -23.48 -5.32 -4.92
N ARG A 59 -22.65 -6.34 -5.01
CA ARG A 59 -22.07 -7.04 -3.86
C ARG A 59 -20.82 -6.31 -3.38
N CYS A 60 -20.77 -5.95 -2.09
CA CYS A 60 -19.59 -5.41 -1.43
C CYS A 60 -18.57 -6.51 -1.15
N ILE A 61 -17.32 -6.28 -1.53
CA ILE A 61 -16.21 -7.20 -1.31
C ILE A 61 -15.09 -6.39 -0.65
N VAL A 62 -14.89 -6.61 0.65
CA VAL A 62 -13.81 -5.95 1.39
C VAL A 62 -12.46 -6.50 0.92
N THR A 63 -11.60 -5.61 0.44
CA THR A 63 -10.30 -5.90 -0.17
C THR A 63 -9.21 -5.01 0.44
N PRO A 64 -8.86 -5.20 1.73
CA PRO A 64 -7.82 -4.43 2.38
C PRO A 64 -6.48 -4.60 1.67
N GLY A 65 -5.61 -3.60 1.80
CA GLY A 65 -4.27 -3.58 1.22
C GLY A 65 -3.85 -2.18 0.77
N HIS A 66 -4.46 -1.61 -0.28
CA HIS A 66 -4.22 -0.20 -0.64
C HIS A 66 -4.62 0.75 0.50
N THR A 67 -5.76 0.49 1.11
CA THR A 67 -6.18 1.06 2.40
C THR A 67 -6.82 -0.05 3.26
N PRO A 68 -6.87 0.09 4.60
CA PRO A 68 -7.51 -0.90 5.47
C PRO A 68 -8.99 -1.11 5.19
N GLY A 69 -9.67 -0.04 4.73
CA GLY A 69 -11.11 -0.06 4.42
C GLY A 69 -11.45 -0.16 2.94
N HIS A 70 -10.47 -0.54 2.09
CA HIS A 70 -10.74 -0.66 0.65
C HIS A 70 -11.83 -1.71 0.37
N MET A 71 -12.67 -1.41 -0.62
CA MET A 71 -13.78 -2.27 -1.04
C MET A 71 -13.92 -2.25 -2.56
N CYS A 72 -14.11 -3.42 -3.16
CA CYS A 72 -14.57 -3.58 -4.53
C CYS A 72 -16.09 -3.77 -4.53
N LEU A 73 -16.75 -3.36 -5.63
CA LEU A 73 -18.16 -3.65 -5.87
C LEU A 73 -18.28 -4.58 -7.06
N TYR A 74 -19.05 -5.65 -6.93
CA TYR A 74 -19.21 -6.66 -7.96
C TYR A 74 -20.69 -6.85 -8.34
N ILE A 75 -20.99 -6.83 -9.63
CA ILE A 75 -22.33 -7.13 -10.18
C ILE A 75 -22.25 -8.52 -10.82
N PRO A 76 -22.74 -9.58 -10.15
CA PRO A 76 -22.60 -10.96 -10.62
C PRO A 76 -23.27 -11.21 -11.97
N GLU A 77 -24.47 -10.66 -12.19
CA GLU A 77 -25.27 -10.83 -13.41
C GLU A 77 -24.55 -10.30 -14.64
N GLU A 78 -23.77 -9.23 -14.48
CA GLU A 78 -23.00 -8.59 -15.54
C GLU A 78 -21.53 -9.04 -15.56
N LYS A 79 -21.10 -9.85 -14.60
CA LYS A 79 -19.69 -10.22 -14.37
C LYS A 79 -18.78 -9.00 -14.34
N LEU A 80 -19.25 -7.89 -13.76
CA LEU A 80 -18.60 -6.60 -13.74
C LEU A 80 -18.06 -6.27 -12.36
N LEU A 81 -16.80 -5.92 -12.31
CA LEU A 81 -16.09 -5.51 -11.09
C LEU A 81 -15.69 -4.03 -11.14
N PHE A 82 -16.15 -3.25 -10.18
CA PHE A 82 -15.52 -1.96 -9.84
C PHE A 82 -14.38 -2.23 -8.86
N SER A 83 -13.15 -2.20 -9.35
CA SER A 83 -11.99 -2.63 -8.57
C SER A 83 -11.39 -1.52 -7.69
N GLY A 84 -11.85 -0.27 -7.80
CA GLY A 84 -11.24 0.84 -7.08
C GLY A 84 -9.73 0.91 -7.37
N ASP A 85 -8.96 1.10 -6.29
CA ASP A 85 -7.49 1.06 -6.34
C ASP A 85 -6.90 -0.32 -6.02
N HIS A 86 -7.73 -1.38 -6.01
CA HIS A 86 -7.24 -2.73 -5.74
C HIS A 86 -6.56 -3.36 -6.96
N VAL A 87 -7.19 -3.26 -8.15
CA VAL A 87 -6.61 -3.72 -9.41
C VAL A 87 -6.59 -2.56 -10.40
N LEU A 88 -5.39 -2.07 -10.71
CA LEU A 88 -5.12 -1.04 -11.71
C LEU A 88 -4.30 -1.66 -12.85
N PHE A 89 -4.61 -1.30 -14.12
CA PHE A 89 -3.98 -1.95 -15.28
C PHE A 89 -2.68 -1.28 -15.71
N ASP A 90 -2.62 0.05 -15.72
CA ASP A 90 -1.47 0.79 -16.25
C ASP A 90 -0.42 1.11 -15.19
N ILE A 91 -0.79 1.06 -13.92
CA ILE A 91 0.09 1.34 -12.77
C ILE A 91 -0.10 0.28 -11.67
N THR A 92 0.90 0.12 -10.82
CA THR A 92 0.78 -0.71 -9.62
C THR A 92 0.13 0.11 -8.51
N PRO A 93 -0.90 -0.40 -7.81
CA PRO A 93 -1.41 0.22 -6.61
C PRO A 93 -0.31 0.42 -5.57
N ASN A 94 -0.28 1.58 -4.94
CA ASN A 94 0.66 1.83 -3.84
C ASN A 94 0.15 1.14 -2.57
N ILE A 95 0.90 0.18 -2.05
CA ILE A 95 0.60 -0.53 -0.80
C ILE A 95 1.54 -0.02 0.28
N CYS A 96 1.02 0.81 1.17
CA CYS A 96 1.79 1.40 2.28
C CYS A 96 1.42 0.75 3.61
N ALA A 97 2.40 0.55 4.47
CA ALA A 97 2.13 0.29 5.89
C ALA A 97 1.36 1.49 6.51
N VAL A 98 0.37 1.21 7.34
CA VAL A 98 -0.49 2.24 7.98
C VAL A 98 -0.17 2.41 9.46
N ALA A 99 0.36 1.38 10.11
CA ALA A 99 0.89 1.42 11.47
C ALA A 99 2.08 0.45 11.63
N PRO A 100 2.87 0.57 12.72
CA PRO A 100 3.98 -0.33 12.97
C PRO A 100 3.55 -1.80 13.06
N GLY A 101 4.10 -2.64 12.19
CA GLY A 101 3.85 -4.08 12.18
C GLY A 101 2.64 -4.55 11.37
N ASP A 102 1.89 -3.65 10.75
CA ASP A 102 0.75 -4.00 9.90
C ASP A 102 1.18 -4.74 8.62
N ASP A 103 0.60 -5.90 8.37
CA ASP A 103 0.86 -6.68 7.14
C ASP A 103 -0.07 -6.27 5.98
N MET A 104 -0.08 -4.97 5.63
CA MET A 104 -0.91 -4.45 4.54
C MET A 104 -0.64 -5.14 3.20
N LEU A 105 0.60 -5.55 2.95
CA LEU A 105 0.93 -6.31 1.74
C LEU A 105 0.34 -7.73 1.78
N GLY A 106 0.36 -8.41 2.92
CA GLY A 106 -0.29 -9.71 3.09
C GLY A 106 -1.80 -9.63 2.89
N GLU A 107 -2.44 -8.59 3.45
CA GLU A 107 -3.85 -8.29 3.22
C GLU A 107 -4.16 -8.05 1.74
N TYR A 108 -3.32 -7.26 1.06
CA TYR A 108 -3.45 -7.00 -0.38
C TYR A 108 -3.38 -8.27 -1.21
N LEU A 109 -2.37 -9.11 -0.99
CA LEU A 109 -2.20 -10.37 -1.71
C LEU A 109 -3.37 -11.34 -1.45
N SER A 110 -3.84 -11.42 -0.21
CA SER A 110 -5.03 -12.20 0.14
C SER A 110 -6.30 -11.69 -0.54
N SER A 111 -6.40 -10.36 -0.69
CA SER A 111 -7.52 -9.71 -1.39
C SER A 111 -7.48 -9.96 -2.90
N LEU A 112 -6.30 -10.01 -3.53
CA LEU A 112 -6.15 -10.40 -4.94
C LEU A 112 -6.67 -11.83 -5.16
N GLU A 113 -6.32 -12.77 -4.27
CA GLU A 113 -6.82 -14.14 -4.32
C GLU A 113 -8.35 -14.24 -4.09
N LYS A 114 -8.93 -13.31 -3.31
CA LYS A 114 -10.39 -13.23 -3.15
C LYS A 114 -11.06 -12.81 -4.46
N ILE A 115 -10.52 -11.81 -5.16
CA ILE A 115 -11.02 -11.35 -6.46
C ILE A 115 -10.82 -12.40 -7.56
N ARG A 116 -9.69 -13.13 -7.56
CA ARG A 116 -9.40 -14.20 -8.52
C ARG A 116 -10.48 -15.28 -8.58
N LYS A 117 -11.23 -15.48 -7.51
CA LYS A 117 -12.30 -16.52 -7.42
C LYS A 117 -13.64 -16.09 -8.01
N LEU A 118 -13.76 -14.84 -8.46
CA LEU A 118 -14.99 -14.33 -9.08
C LEU A 118 -14.97 -14.59 -10.59
N ASP A 119 -16.13 -14.70 -11.19
CA ASP A 119 -16.30 -14.77 -12.65
C ASP A 119 -16.45 -13.35 -13.21
N ILE A 120 -15.33 -12.76 -13.66
CA ILE A 120 -15.25 -11.36 -14.08
C ILE A 120 -14.99 -11.27 -15.58
N ALA A 121 -15.89 -10.61 -16.29
CA ALA A 121 -15.74 -10.29 -17.70
C ALA A 121 -15.23 -8.85 -17.93
N VAL A 122 -15.64 -7.91 -17.07
CA VAL A 122 -15.29 -6.49 -17.18
C VAL A 122 -14.79 -5.97 -15.85
N THR A 123 -13.68 -5.22 -15.88
CA THR A 123 -13.13 -4.54 -14.67
C THR A 123 -13.06 -3.04 -14.92
N LEU A 124 -13.60 -2.27 -14.00
CA LEU A 124 -13.59 -0.80 -14.00
C LEU A 124 -12.74 -0.30 -12.82
N PRO A 125 -11.48 0.10 -13.07
CA PRO A 125 -10.59 0.64 -12.03
C PRO A 125 -10.88 2.10 -11.73
N ALA A 126 -10.40 2.61 -10.56
CA ALA A 126 -10.56 4.01 -10.19
C ALA A 126 -9.67 4.95 -11.02
N HIS A 127 -8.54 4.47 -11.52
CA HIS A 127 -7.55 5.28 -12.24
C HIS A 127 -7.13 4.66 -13.58
N ARG A 128 -6.89 5.52 -14.58
CA ARG A 128 -6.38 5.17 -15.90
C ARG A 128 -7.39 4.38 -16.73
N GLY A 129 -6.89 3.56 -17.65
CA GLY A 129 -7.73 2.76 -18.54
C GLY A 129 -8.11 1.41 -17.95
N THR A 130 -9.08 0.76 -18.60
CA THR A 130 -9.53 -0.60 -18.24
C THR A 130 -8.55 -1.70 -18.64
N GLY A 131 -7.41 -1.31 -19.25
CA GLY A 131 -6.37 -2.25 -19.67
C GLY A 131 -6.68 -2.97 -20.99
N LYS A 132 -5.65 -3.65 -21.50
CA LYS A 132 -5.72 -4.50 -22.71
C LYS A 132 -5.64 -6.00 -22.35
N VAL A 133 -5.53 -6.32 -21.08
CA VAL A 133 -5.43 -7.69 -20.54
C VAL A 133 -6.60 -7.96 -19.62
N ASP A 134 -6.96 -9.22 -19.45
CA ASP A 134 -7.97 -9.60 -18.49
C ASP A 134 -7.48 -9.41 -17.04
N VAL A 135 -8.43 -9.39 -16.10
CA VAL A 135 -8.14 -9.12 -14.69
C VAL A 135 -7.26 -10.20 -14.06
N TYR A 136 -7.36 -11.45 -14.47
CA TYR A 136 -6.60 -12.56 -13.90
C TYR A 136 -5.13 -12.47 -14.28
N SER A 137 -4.83 -12.24 -15.55
CA SER A 137 -3.47 -11.95 -16.01
C SER A 137 -2.88 -10.71 -15.32
N ARG A 138 -3.71 -9.72 -15.02
CA ARG A 138 -3.27 -8.54 -14.27
C ARG A 138 -2.95 -8.87 -12.81
N ILE A 139 -3.76 -9.68 -12.15
CA ILE A 139 -3.50 -10.18 -10.79
C ILE A 139 -2.16 -10.93 -10.76
N ASP A 140 -1.90 -11.83 -11.69
CA ASP A 140 -0.62 -12.55 -11.79
C ASP A 140 0.57 -11.58 -11.89
N ALA A 141 0.42 -10.53 -12.70
CA ALA A 141 1.47 -9.51 -12.86
C ALA A 141 1.70 -8.69 -11.58
N LEU A 142 0.64 -8.38 -10.83
CA LEU A 142 0.73 -7.66 -9.55
C LEU A 142 1.41 -8.52 -8.48
N GLU A 143 1.05 -9.80 -8.36
CA GLU A 143 1.69 -10.73 -7.45
C GLU A 143 3.18 -10.92 -7.77
N ALA A 144 3.51 -11.12 -9.04
CA ALA A 144 4.89 -11.23 -9.50
C ALA A 144 5.70 -9.94 -9.23
N HIS A 145 5.07 -8.77 -9.36
CA HIS A 145 5.68 -7.49 -9.00
C HIS A 145 6.05 -7.46 -7.52
N HIS A 146 5.10 -7.74 -6.62
CA HIS A 146 5.35 -7.70 -5.18
C HIS A 146 6.34 -8.79 -4.73
N GLN A 147 6.32 -9.96 -5.35
CA GLN A 147 7.32 -10.99 -5.08
C GLN A 147 8.75 -10.51 -5.39
N LYS A 148 8.96 -9.84 -6.55
CA LYS A 148 10.25 -9.25 -6.90
C LYS A 148 10.68 -8.14 -5.92
N ARG A 149 9.72 -7.33 -5.45
CA ARG A 149 9.99 -6.29 -4.44
C ARG A 149 10.38 -6.91 -3.10
N LEU A 150 9.72 -8.00 -2.66
CA LEU A 150 10.08 -8.74 -1.45
C LEU A 150 11.49 -9.31 -1.54
N GLU A 151 11.86 -9.88 -2.70
CA GLU A 151 13.21 -10.40 -2.95
C GLU A 151 14.26 -9.28 -2.90
N GLU A 152 13.98 -8.13 -3.52
CA GLU A 152 14.85 -6.95 -3.49
C GLU A 152 15.08 -6.46 -2.05
N VAL A 153 14.00 -6.29 -1.27
CA VAL A 153 14.08 -5.87 0.14
C VAL A 153 14.89 -6.86 0.97
N LEU A 154 14.62 -8.16 0.83
CA LEU A 154 15.33 -9.20 1.56
C LEU A 154 16.84 -9.21 1.22
N ASP A 155 17.17 -9.03 -0.06
CA ASP A 155 18.55 -8.94 -0.51
C ASP A 155 19.29 -7.72 0.05
N ILE A 156 18.61 -6.58 0.19
CA ILE A 156 19.19 -5.39 0.82
C ILE A 156 19.45 -5.65 2.30
N VAL A 157 18.46 -6.21 3.03
CA VAL A 157 18.62 -6.54 4.46
C VAL A 157 19.76 -7.54 4.69
N ARG A 158 19.89 -8.56 3.83
CA ARG A 158 20.98 -9.56 3.94
C ARG A 158 22.38 -8.99 3.75
N ARG A 159 22.52 -7.95 2.94
CA ARG A 159 23.82 -7.27 2.69
C ARG A 159 24.16 -6.23 3.73
N SER A 160 23.23 -5.93 4.63
CA SER A 160 23.34 -4.88 5.63
C SER A 160 23.16 -5.49 7.01
N ASP A 161 24.05 -5.19 7.94
CA ASP A 161 23.90 -5.61 9.32
C ASP A 161 23.18 -4.53 10.13
N GLY A 162 21.86 -4.71 10.31
CA GLY A 162 21.03 -3.78 11.07
C GLY A 162 20.69 -2.50 10.31
N ILE A 163 19.96 -2.60 9.20
CA ILE A 163 19.56 -1.44 8.39
C ILE A 163 18.22 -0.86 8.86
N ASN A 164 18.08 0.48 8.93
CA ASN A 164 16.79 1.13 9.14
C ASN A 164 15.98 1.22 7.84
N ALA A 165 14.65 1.42 7.97
CA ALA A 165 13.76 1.41 6.80
C ALA A 165 14.02 2.57 5.83
N TYR A 166 14.40 3.75 6.31
CA TYR A 166 14.68 4.90 5.43
C TYR A 166 15.91 4.67 4.55
N THR A 167 17.00 4.16 5.13
CA THR A 167 18.21 3.80 4.38
C THR A 167 17.91 2.68 3.38
N LEU A 168 17.17 1.65 3.80
CA LEU A 168 16.74 0.56 2.93
C LEU A 168 15.93 1.09 1.74
N THR A 169 14.98 2.00 2.00
CA THR A 169 14.15 2.62 0.96
C THR A 169 15.00 3.32 -0.10
N GLY A 170 16.06 4.01 0.32
CA GLY A 170 17.00 4.68 -0.59
C GLY A 170 17.80 3.71 -1.47
N LEU A 171 17.98 2.47 -1.03
CA LEU A 171 18.68 1.42 -1.79
C LEU A 171 17.77 0.63 -2.75
N MET A 172 16.44 0.73 -2.59
CA MET A 172 15.47 0.11 -3.49
C MET A 172 15.42 0.83 -4.83
N ARG A 173 15.00 0.12 -5.86
CA ARG A 173 14.81 0.69 -7.21
C ARG A 173 13.45 1.35 -7.33
N TRP A 174 13.44 2.61 -7.79
CA TRP A 174 12.23 3.39 -7.99
C TRP A 174 12.12 3.87 -9.43
N ASN A 175 10.94 3.72 -10.03
CA ASN A 175 10.67 4.25 -11.37
C ASN A 175 10.19 5.71 -11.27
N ILE A 176 11.09 6.60 -10.84
CA ILE A 176 10.83 8.04 -10.65
C ILE A 176 11.84 8.84 -11.48
N ARG A 177 11.41 10.00 -11.98
CA ARG A 177 12.28 10.94 -12.71
C ARG A 177 13.16 11.75 -11.73
N ALA A 178 14.01 11.07 -10.99
CA ALA A 178 15.02 11.66 -10.12
C ALA A 178 16.37 11.03 -10.43
N LYS A 179 17.46 11.81 -10.27
CA LYS A 179 18.82 11.31 -10.54
C LYS A 179 19.33 10.37 -9.44
N SER A 180 18.90 10.64 -8.22
CA SER A 180 19.28 9.86 -7.02
C SER A 180 18.17 9.93 -5.97
N TRP A 181 18.31 9.14 -4.89
CA TRP A 181 17.40 9.18 -3.75
C TRP A 181 17.35 10.55 -3.06
N GLU A 182 18.47 11.25 -2.99
CA GLU A 182 18.58 12.60 -2.39
C GLU A 182 17.69 13.59 -3.12
N ASP A 183 17.58 13.46 -4.44
CA ASP A 183 16.79 14.34 -5.31
C ASP A 183 15.27 14.06 -5.27
N PHE A 184 14.85 12.98 -4.60
CA PHE A 184 13.41 12.69 -4.50
C PHE A 184 12.70 13.79 -3.70
N PRO A 185 11.57 14.34 -4.21
CA PRO A 185 10.71 15.21 -3.41
C PRO A 185 10.29 14.53 -2.10
N ALA A 186 10.17 15.31 -1.02
CA ALA A 186 9.85 14.77 0.31
C ALA A 186 8.56 13.93 0.33
N GLY A 187 7.51 14.36 -0.40
CA GLY A 187 6.29 13.59 -0.54
C GLY A 187 6.49 12.23 -1.24
N GLN A 188 7.41 12.14 -2.20
CA GLN A 188 7.75 10.85 -2.84
C GLN A 188 8.53 9.95 -1.89
N LYS A 189 9.46 10.51 -1.10
CA LYS A 189 10.16 9.77 -0.03
C LYS A 189 9.18 9.21 0.99
N TRP A 190 8.14 9.97 1.34
CA TRP A 190 7.09 9.53 2.27
C TRP A 190 6.34 8.30 1.75
N PHE A 191 5.87 8.32 0.50
CA PHE A 191 5.17 7.19 -0.10
C PHE A 191 6.09 5.99 -0.32
N ALA A 192 7.32 6.22 -0.81
CA ALA A 192 8.30 5.17 -1.00
C ALA A 192 8.63 4.44 0.31
N MET A 193 8.76 5.20 1.42
CA MET A 193 9.00 4.61 2.74
C MET A 193 7.80 3.79 3.23
N GLY A 194 6.58 4.27 3.01
CA GLY A 194 5.37 3.51 3.34
C GLY A 194 5.31 2.17 2.60
N GLU A 195 5.67 2.16 1.31
CA GLU A 195 5.75 0.96 0.50
C GLU A 195 6.87 0.02 0.97
N ALA A 196 8.06 0.55 1.24
CA ALA A 196 9.17 -0.23 1.76
C ALA A 196 8.81 -0.91 3.09
N LEU A 197 8.19 -0.17 4.02
CA LEU A 197 7.72 -0.71 5.31
C LEU A 197 6.69 -1.82 5.13
N ALA A 198 5.75 -1.71 4.17
CA ALA A 198 4.79 -2.77 3.90
C ALA A 198 5.49 -4.08 3.46
N HIS A 199 6.54 -3.99 2.64
CA HIS A 199 7.33 -5.15 2.24
C HIS A 199 8.21 -5.69 3.37
N ILE A 200 8.81 -4.83 4.19
CA ILE A 200 9.60 -5.22 5.37
C ILE A 200 8.71 -5.98 6.37
N TYR A 201 7.53 -5.44 6.70
CA TYR A 201 6.61 -6.07 7.66
C TYR A 201 6.08 -7.41 7.14
N ARG A 202 5.81 -7.51 5.84
CA ARG A 202 5.49 -8.81 5.22
C ARG A 202 6.62 -9.82 5.41
N LEU A 203 7.87 -9.43 5.22
CA LEU A 203 9.03 -10.30 5.45
C LEU A 203 9.20 -10.67 6.94
N CYS A 204 8.84 -9.77 7.86
CA CYS A 204 8.80 -10.07 9.28
C CYS A 204 7.73 -11.14 9.60
N VAL A 205 6.51 -11.00 9.06
CA VAL A 205 5.45 -12.01 9.21
C VAL A 205 5.86 -13.35 8.62
N LEU A 206 6.60 -13.35 7.51
CA LEU A 206 7.15 -14.57 6.90
C LEU A 206 8.37 -15.15 7.63
N GLY A 207 8.81 -14.54 8.73
CA GLY A 207 9.97 -15.00 9.51
C GLY A 207 11.32 -14.87 8.81
N LYS A 208 11.41 -14.06 7.73
CA LYS A 208 12.63 -13.84 6.95
C LYS A 208 13.44 -12.63 7.40
N VAL A 209 12.80 -11.71 8.10
CA VAL A 209 13.40 -10.49 8.65
C VAL A 209 12.96 -10.33 10.10
N ARG A 210 13.87 -9.88 10.96
CA ARG A 210 13.62 -9.55 12.37
C ARG A 210 13.74 -8.05 12.56
N ARG A 211 12.71 -7.46 13.17
CA ARG A 211 12.68 -6.07 13.62
C ARG A 211 13.32 -5.96 15.02
N GLN A 212 14.17 -4.97 15.23
CA GLN A 212 14.80 -4.66 16.51
C GLN A 212 14.61 -3.19 16.84
N LEU A 213 14.08 -2.91 18.04
CA LEU A 213 14.08 -1.58 18.63
C LEU A 213 15.39 -1.39 19.41
N LEU A 214 16.12 -0.33 19.14
CA LEU A 214 17.34 0.04 19.82
C LEU A 214 17.03 0.90 21.06
N ASP A 215 18.02 1.03 21.97
CA ASP A 215 17.88 1.80 23.23
C ASP A 215 17.63 3.30 22.99
N ASP A 216 18.07 3.82 21.85
CA ASP A 216 17.86 5.22 21.43
C ASP A 216 16.48 5.46 20.76
N GLY A 217 15.65 4.42 20.67
CA GLY A 217 14.31 4.48 20.08
C GLY A 217 14.26 4.30 18.55
N HIS A 218 15.42 4.11 17.89
CA HIS A 218 15.45 3.77 16.47
C HIS A 218 15.18 2.30 16.21
N VAL A 219 14.75 2.02 14.98
CA VAL A 219 14.42 0.66 14.54
C VAL A 219 15.39 0.22 13.45
N VAL A 220 15.87 -1.02 13.57
CA VAL A 220 16.69 -1.68 12.54
C VAL A 220 16.14 -3.07 12.21
N TYR A 221 16.52 -3.56 11.05
CA TYR A 221 16.06 -4.83 10.49
C TYR A 221 17.24 -5.72 10.16
N HIS A 222 17.11 -7.00 10.51
CA HIS A 222 18.13 -8.04 10.29
C HIS A 222 17.51 -9.20 9.52
N ALA A 223 18.27 -9.84 8.64
CA ALA A 223 17.85 -11.11 8.04
C ALA A 223 17.89 -12.24 9.10
N VAL A 224 16.96 -13.18 8.96
CA VAL A 224 16.88 -14.40 9.78
C VAL A 224 17.46 -15.58 8.99
#